data_e155d7ee658e23ad4b2a9d65d5d8dbeb
#
_entry.id   e155d7ee658e23ad4b2a9d65d5d8dbeb
#
_cell.length_a   1.000
_cell.length_b   1.000
_cell.length_c   1.000
_cell.angle_alpha   90.00
_cell.angle_beta   90.00
_cell.angle_gamma   90.00
#
_symmetry.space_group_name_H-M   'P 1'
#
loop_
_entity.id
_entity.type
_entity.pdbx_description
1 polymer ?
#
loop_
_entity_poly.entity_id
_entity_poly.type
_entity_poly.pdbx_seq_one_letter_code
_entity_poly.pdbx_strand_id
1 'polypeptide(L)'
;FVASLEGNARGVIVSQVFPQSQSYAVVKEMEDAARAKGLTGTSPAMLEGFTAAKVLVEALRRTGGKPTREQLQAALEGMDRYDLGGLEVGYSPTDHTGLDFADLSIIGSDSKFRR
;
A
#
# COMPACT_ATOMS: atom_id res chain seq x y z
N PHE A 1 6.86 1.31 16.83
CA PHE A 1 6.90 2.73 17.25
C PHE A 1 5.83 3.02 18.31
N VAL A 2 4.51 2.94 18.01
CA VAL A 2 3.44 3.27 18.97
C VAL A 2 3.54 2.43 20.24
N ALA A 3 3.78 1.12 20.11
CA ALA A 3 3.94 0.20 21.24
C ALA A 3 5.16 0.57 22.13
N SER A 4 6.22 1.13 21.54
CA SER A 4 7.41 1.53 22.29
C SER A 4 7.24 2.85 23.07
N LEU A 5 6.15 3.58 22.85
CA LEU A 5 5.87 4.82 23.58
C LEU A 5 5.15 4.61 24.92
N GLU A 6 4.82 3.36 25.28
CA GLU A 6 4.30 2.95 26.60
C GLU A 6 3.24 3.89 27.20
N GLY A 7 2.23 4.26 26.43
CA GLY A 7 1.17 5.17 26.87
C GLY A 7 1.43 6.65 26.61
N ASN A 8 2.64 7.05 26.24
CA ASN A 8 2.97 8.44 25.88
C ASN A 8 2.66 8.77 24.40
N ALA A 9 1.99 7.86 23.69
CA ALA A 9 1.68 8.03 22.27
C ALA A 9 0.52 9.01 22.00
N ARG A 10 -0.32 9.31 23.02
CA ARG A 10 -1.47 10.19 22.85
C ARG A 10 -1.08 11.57 22.34
N GLY A 11 -1.71 12.02 21.28
CA GLY A 11 -1.47 13.32 20.68
C GLY A 11 -0.29 13.36 19.70
N VAL A 12 0.45 12.27 19.53
CA VAL A 12 1.50 12.19 18.50
C VAL A 12 0.84 12.19 17.13
N ILE A 13 1.33 13.04 16.23
CA ILE A 13 0.91 13.11 14.84
C ILE A 13 1.87 12.30 14.01
N VAL A 14 1.34 11.43 13.16
CA VAL A 14 2.10 10.54 12.28
C VAL A 14 1.69 10.78 10.85
N SER A 15 2.66 11.05 9.97
CA SER A 15 2.45 11.03 8.53
C SER A 15 2.54 9.61 7.99
N GLN A 16 1.69 9.29 7.04
CA GLN A 16 1.61 7.97 6.43
C GLN A 16 1.55 8.10 4.91
N VAL A 17 2.27 7.25 4.22
CA VAL A 17 2.27 7.17 2.75
C VAL A 17 1.35 6.07 2.22
N PHE A 18 0.69 5.35 3.11
CA PHE A 18 -0.34 4.35 2.77
C PHE A 18 -1.56 4.49 3.69
N PRO A 19 -2.77 4.29 3.18
CA PRO A 19 -3.98 4.34 3.99
C PRO A 19 -4.03 3.17 4.99
N GLN A 20 -4.60 3.42 6.17
CA GLN A 20 -4.87 2.36 7.16
C GLN A 20 -6.36 2.06 7.32
N SER A 21 -7.21 2.85 6.67
CA SER A 21 -8.66 2.70 6.80
C SER A 21 -9.19 1.53 5.97
N GLN A 22 -10.03 0.71 6.57
CA GLN A 22 -10.78 -0.34 5.86
C GLN A 22 -11.79 0.20 4.82
N SER A 23 -11.96 1.52 4.73
CA SER A 23 -12.69 2.14 3.62
C SER A 23 -12.02 1.93 2.26
N TYR A 24 -10.72 1.64 2.26
CA TYR A 24 -9.99 1.25 1.05
C TYR A 24 -10.08 -0.25 0.83
N ALA A 25 -10.59 -0.66 -0.34
CA ALA A 25 -10.76 -2.08 -0.67
C ALA A 25 -9.43 -2.84 -0.63
N VAL A 26 -8.32 -2.21 -1.04
CA VAL A 26 -6.97 -2.81 -0.99
C VAL A 26 -6.53 -3.17 0.44
N VAL A 27 -6.91 -2.37 1.43
CA VAL A 27 -6.60 -2.66 2.84
C VAL A 27 -7.35 -3.91 3.30
N LYS A 28 -8.64 -3.98 3.00
CA LYS A 28 -9.46 -5.15 3.32
C LYS A 28 -8.95 -6.42 2.62
N GLU A 29 -8.61 -6.32 1.34
CA GLU A 29 -8.06 -7.44 0.56
C GLU A 29 -6.74 -7.95 1.18
N MET A 30 -5.86 -7.06 1.59
CA MET A 30 -4.63 -7.41 2.28
C MET A 30 -4.90 -8.10 3.63
N GLU A 31 -5.83 -7.58 4.42
CA GLU A 31 -6.21 -8.18 5.71
C GLU A 31 -6.80 -9.58 5.54
N ASP A 32 -7.65 -9.78 4.53
CA ASP A 32 -8.23 -11.10 4.22
C ASP A 32 -7.14 -12.09 3.77
N ALA A 33 -6.19 -11.64 2.94
CA ALA A 33 -5.04 -12.45 2.53
C ALA A 33 -4.13 -12.82 3.71
N ALA A 34 -3.86 -11.87 4.60
CA ALA A 34 -3.08 -12.11 5.82
C ALA A 34 -3.76 -13.13 6.73
N ARG A 35 -5.07 -12.98 6.94
CA ARG A 35 -5.88 -13.92 7.75
C ARG A 35 -5.87 -15.33 7.16
N ALA A 36 -5.99 -15.44 5.83
CA ALA A 36 -5.92 -16.73 5.14
C ALA A 36 -4.58 -17.46 5.31
N LYS A 37 -3.51 -16.70 5.60
CA LYS A 37 -2.16 -17.22 5.92
C LYS A 37 -1.90 -17.38 7.42
N GLY A 38 -2.92 -17.21 8.26
CA GLY A 38 -2.80 -17.36 9.71
C GLY A 38 -2.03 -16.21 10.40
N LEU A 39 -1.84 -15.09 9.73
CA LEU A 39 -1.22 -13.91 10.32
C LEU A 39 -2.23 -13.17 11.20
N THR A 40 -1.80 -12.79 12.40
CA THR A 40 -2.57 -12.00 13.36
C THR A 40 -2.11 -10.56 13.35
N GLY A 41 -2.97 -9.68 12.83
CA GLY A 41 -2.65 -8.26 12.70
C GLY A 41 -1.97 -7.92 11.38
N THR A 42 -2.03 -6.65 11.06
CA THR A 42 -1.49 -6.07 9.83
C THR A 42 -0.72 -4.79 10.15
N SER A 43 0.16 -4.39 9.24
CA SER A 43 0.97 -3.18 9.39
C SER A 43 1.01 -2.39 8.09
N PRO A 44 1.35 -1.09 8.12
CA PRO A 44 1.58 -0.29 6.90
C PRO A 44 2.61 -0.92 5.96
N ALA A 45 3.68 -1.51 6.50
CA ALA A 45 4.70 -2.20 5.69
C ALA A 45 4.14 -3.44 4.97
N MET A 46 3.19 -4.15 5.57
CA MET A 46 2.49 -5.25 4.89
C MET A 46 1.64 -4.74 3.72
N LEU A 47 0.96 -3.61 3.89
CA LEU A 47 0.19 -3.00 2.81
C LEU A 47 1.11 -2.55 1.66
N GLU A 48 2.25 -1.95 1.97
CA GLU A 48 3.25 -1.58 0.98
C GLU A 48 3.71 -2.79 0.15
N GLY A 49 4.10 -3.88 0.83
CA GLY A 49 4.49 -5.12 0.14
C GLY A 49 3.36 -5.75 -0.67
N PHE A 50 2.14 -5.71 -0.15
CA PHE A 50 0.95 -6.24 -0.83
C PHE A 50 0.62 -5.44 -2.10
N THR A 51 0.65 -4.11 -2.02
CA THR A 51 0.42 -3.24 -3.18
C THR A 51 1.51 -3.38 -4.23
N ALA A 52 2.77 -3.48 -3.83
CA ALA A 52 3.89 -3.74 -4.74
C ALA A 52 3.70 -5.07 -5.49
N ALA A 53 3.28 -6.11 -4.81
CA ALA A 53 2.96 -7.40 -5.44
C ALA A 53 1.78 -7.29 -6.43
N LYS A 54 0.73 -6.55 -6.10
CA LYS A 54 -0.40 -6.31 -7.02
C LYS A 54 0.06 -5.59 -8.29
N VAL A 55 0.89 -4.55 -8.16
CA VAL A 55 1.47 -3.82 -9.30
C VAL A 55 2.28 -4.76 -10.18
N LEU A 56 3.15 -5.57 -9.58
CA LEU A 56 3.96 -6.54 -10.32
C LEU A 56 3.11 -7.56 -11.07
N VAL A 57 2.09 -8.12 -10.43
CA VAL A 57 1.17 -9.09 -11.06
C VAL A 57 0.44 -8.44 -12.24
N GLU A 58 -0.05 -7.21 -12.09
CA GLU A 58 -0.70 -6.49 -13.19
C GLU A 58 0.27 -6.21 -14.34
N ALA A 59 1.48 -5.77 -14.04
CA ALA A 59 2.50 -5.54 -15.06
C ALA A 59 2.82 -6.82 -15.84
N LEU A 60 2.97 -7.96 -15.16
CA LEU A 60 3.18 -9.26 -15.79
C LEU A 60 2.00 -9.69 -16.68
N ARG A 61 0.77 -9.40 -16.26
CA ARG A 61 -0.42 -9.66 -17.11
C ARG A 61 -0.37 -8.86 -18.40
N ARG A 62 0.08 -7.60 -18.35
CA ARG A 62 0.18 -6.73 -19.52
C ARG A 62 1.28 -7.14 -20.50
N THR A 63 2.30 -7.88 -20.06
CA THR A 63 3.38 -8.37 -20.92
C THR A 63 2.99 -9.59 -21.76
N GLY A 64 1.93 -10.33 -21.40
CA GLY A 64 1.56 -11.58 -22.04
C GLY A 64 2.37 -12.80 -21.58
N GLY A 65 2.40 -13.89 -22.36
CA GLY A 65 2.80 -15.20 -21.88
C GLY A 65 4.30 -15.44 -21.62
N LYS A 66 5.20 -14.59 -22.12
CA LYS A 66 6.67 -14.74 -21.96
C LYS A 66 7.32 -13.37 -21.72
N PRO A 67 7.24 -12.83 -20.49
CA PRO A 67 7.76 -11.51 -20.21
C PRO A 67 9.30 -11.48 -20.28
N THR A 68 9.83 -10.45 -20.94
CA THR A 68 11.23 -10.03 -20.81
C THR A 68 11.34 -8.87 -19.84
N ARG A 69 12.56 -8.51 -19.41
CA ARG A 69 12.77 -7.33 -18.56
C ARG A 69 12.29 -6.04 -19.23
N GLU A 70 12.57 -5.89 -20.50
CA GLU A 70 12.19 -4.74 -21.32
C GLU A 70 10.67 -4.62 -21.45
N GLN A 71 9.98 -5.75 -21.66
CA GLN A 71 8.53 -5.79 -21.71
C GLN A 71 7.88 -5.47 -20.37
N LEU A 72 8.47 -5.97 -19.27
CA LEU A 72 7.98 -5.67 -17.92
C LEU A 72 8.17 -4.18 -17.60
N GLN A 73 9.33 -3.61 -17.92
CA GLN A 73 9.57 -2.18 -17.74
C GLN A 73 8.57 -1.36 -18.56
N ALA A 74 8.39 -1.66 -19.83
CA ALA A 74 7.43 -0.97 -20.70
C ALA A 74 5.98 -1.10 -20.18
N ALA A 75 5.61 -2.26 -19.62
CA ALA A 75 4.30 -2.47 -19.01
C ALA A 75 4.09 -1.64 -17.76
N LEU A 76 5.12 -1.49 -16.91
CA LEU A 76 5.10 -0.61 -15.75
C LEU A 76 5.01 0.86 -16.15
N GLU A 77 5.88 1.32 -17.04
CA GLU A 77 5.92 2.71 -17.52
C GLU A 77 4.64 3.11 -18.30
N GLY A 78 3.96 2.15 -18.90
CA GLY A 78 2.65 2.33 -19.55
C GLY A 78 1.45 2.27 -18.57
N MET A 79 1.69 2.09 -17.28
CA MET A 79 0.66 2.04 -16.24
C MET A 79 0.41 3.46 -15.72
N ASP A 80 -0.27 4.27 -16.52
CA ASP A 80 -0.55 5.69 -16.20
C ASP A 80 -1.46 5.83 -14.98
N ARG A 81 -2.55 5.03 -14.94
CA ARG A 81 -3.49 5.01 -13.83
C ARG A 81 -3.96 3.59 -13.58
N TYR A 82 -3.62 3.06 -12.41
CA TYR A 82 -4.06 1.74 -11.99
C TYR A 82 -4.65 1.78 -10.58
N ASP A 83 -5.94 1.44 -10.48
CA ASP A 83 -6.64 1.37 -9.21
C ASP A 83 -6.35 0.03 -8.52
N LEU A 84 -5.68 0.11 -7.38
CA LEU A 84 -5.35 -1.03 -6.52
C LEU A 84 -6.51 -1.47 -5.61
N GLY A 85 -7.60 -0.71 -5.61
CA GLY A 85 -8.74 -0.87 -4.71
C GLY A 85 -8.93 0.37 -3.85
N GLY A 86 -9.25 1.49 -4.51
CA GLY A 86 -9.40 2.82 -3.91
C GLY A 86 -8.09 3.58 -3.69
N LEU A 87 -6.97 2.98 -4.03
CA LEU A 87 -5.64 3.61 -4.06
C LEU A 87 -5.09 3.50 -5.48
N GLU A 88 -4.81 4.63 -6.09
CA GLU A 88 -4.37 4.69 -7.48
C GLU A 88 -2.86 4.88 -7.55
N VAL A 89 -2.22 4.15 -8.44
CA VAL A 89 -0.80 4.29 -8.78
C VAL A 89 -0.64 4.61 -10.25
N GLY A 90 0.44 5.32 -10.59
CA GLY A 90 0.81 5.63 -11.96
C GLY A 90 2.31 5.70 -12.15
N TYR A 91 2.77 5.29 -13.32
CA TYR A 91 4.18 5.33 -13.69
C TYR A 91 4.31 5.87 -15.10
N SER A 92 5.47 6.44 -15.41
CA SER A 92 5.85 6.89 -16.74
C SER A 92 7.34 6.64 -16.98
N PRO A 93 7.84 6.78 -18.21
CA PRO A 93 9.29 6.67 -18.45
C PRO A 93 10.17 7.66 -17.68
N THR A 94 9.58 8.74 -17.17
CA THR A 94 10.29 9.81 -16.44
C THR A 94 9.92 9.88 -14.96
N ASP A 95 8.93 9.10 -14.51
CA ASP A 95 8.50 9.07 -13.12
C ASP A 95 8.12 7.63 -12.70
N HIS A 96 8.92 7.07 -11.81
CA HIS A 96 8.72 5.73 -11.24
C HIS A 96 8.26 5.76 -9.78
N THR A 97 7.80 6.90 -9.29
CA THR A 97 7.36 7.08 -7.89
C THR A 97 6.11 6.24 -7.58
N GLY A 98 5.19 6.16 -8.52
CA GLY A 98 4.03 5.30 -8.49
C GLY A 98 2.87 5.82 -7.66
N LEU A 99 3.10 6.15 -6.39
CA LEU A 99 2.05 6.57 -5.46
C LEU A 99 2.31 8.00 -4.98
N ASP A 100 1.33 8.87 -5.19
CA ASP A 100 1.28 10.21 -4.62
C ASP A 100 0.17 10.26 -3.55
N PHE A 101 0.48 9.73 -2.37
CA PHE A 101 -0.44 9.67 -1.24
C PHE A 101 0.27 10.07 0.04
N ALA A 102 -0.33 11.00 0.78
CA ALA A 102 0.08 11.34 2.13
C ALA A 102 -1.16 11.59 2.99
N ASP A 103 -1.15 11.05 4.20
CA ASP A 103 -2.19 11.24 5.19
C ASP A 103 -1.58 11.56 6.55
N LEU A 104 -2.32 12.28 7.39
CA LEU A 104 -1.94 12.59 8.75
C LEU A 104 -2.92 11.92 9.69
N SER A 105 -2.40 11.25 10.69
CA SER A 105 -3.17 10.63 11.76
C SER A 105 -2.66 11.08 13.12
N ILE A 106 -3.57 11.29 14.06
CA ILE A 106 -3.24 11.53 15.46
C ILE A 106 -3.50 10.26 16.27
N ILE A 107 -2.62 9.97 17.22
CA ILE A 107 -2.79 8.82 18.10
C ILE A 107 -3.73 9.21 19.25
N GLY A 108 -4.85 8.51 19.37
CA GLY A 108 -5.84 8.68 20.41
C GLY A 108 -5.39 8.11 21.77
N SER A 109 -6.23 8.30 22.78
CA SER A 109 -5.98 7.75 24.14
C SER A 109 -6.02 6.22 24.21
N ASP A 110 -6.62 5.58 23.21
CA ASP A 110 -6.67 4.12 23.02
C ASP A 110 -5.51 3.57 22.19
N SER A 111 -4.47 4.39 21.95
CA SER A 111 -3.31 4.07 21.11
C SER A 111 -3.67 3.74 19.65
N LYS A 112 -4.85 4.13 19.19
CA LYS A 112 -5.28 3.95 17.81
C LYS A 112 -5.12 5.24 17.00
N PHE A 113 -4.83 5.06 15.72
CA PHE A 113 -4.78 6.16 14.77
C PHE A 113 -6.19 6.72 14.52
N ARG A 114 -6.30 8.04 14.55
CA ARG A 114 -7.52 8.79 14.23
C ARG A 114 -7.19 9.86 13.20
N ARG A 115 -8.13 10.07 12.29
CA ARG A 115 -8.09 11.21 11.34
C ARG A 115 -8.74 12.43 11.95
#